data_6275ffeb3e848bbc685ec288b5d49255
#
_entry.id   6275ffeb3e848bbc685ec288b5d49255
#
_cell.length_a   1.000
_cell.length_b   1.000
_cell.length_c   1.000
_cell.angle_alpha   90.00
_cell.angle_beta   90.00
_cell.angle_gamma   90.00
#
_symmetry.space_group_name_H-M   'P 1'
#
loop_
_entity.id
_entity.type
_entity.pdbx_description
1 polymer ?
#
loop_
_entity_poly.entity_id
_entity_poly.type
_entity_poly.pdbx_seq_one_letter_code
_entity_poly.pdbx_strand_id
1 'polypeptide(L)'
;MLVVKPPVLKWKKLWWNNRETMKIPSVTIKQLLEAGVHLGHKTFRWNPKVSKFIFGSKNSIHIIDLVQTIELINVALQQMHKCISSGGSILFVSTKKQASETVRELAKDTSQFYVNHRWLGGMLTNWNTISNSIKRYKKLSEELKKENIGFTKKEILKMGTERDKLERSLGGIADMKKVP
;
A
#
# COMPACT_ATOMS: atom_id res chain seq x y z
N MET A 1 12.31 30.06 4.87
CA MET A 1 10.88 30.04 4.47
C MET A 1 10.24 28.80 5.10
N LEU A 2 9.58 29.00 6.26
CA LEU A 2 8.99 27.91 7.05
C LEU A 2 7.66 27.50 6.40
N VAL A 3 7.62 26.31 5.79
CA VAL A 3 6.37 25.70 5.30
C VAL A 3 5.63 25.13 6.52
N VAL A 4 4.70 25.89 7.06
CA VAL A 4 3.80 25.44 8.12
C VAL A 4 2.80 24.46 7.50
N LYS A 5 2.97 23.16 7.75
CA LYS A 5 1.96 22.14 7.40
C LYS A 5 0.70 22.39 8.24
N PRO A 6 -0.48 22.54 7.64
CA PRO A 6 -1.71 22.72 8.40
C PRO A 6 -2.05 21.45 9.21
N PRO A 7 -2.66 21.58 10.39
CA PRO A 7 -2.92 20.46 11.30
C PRO A 7 -3.88 19.44 10.66
N VAL A 8 -3.53 18.18 10.79
CA VAL A 8 -4.20 16.99 10.23
C VAL A 8 -5.72 16.92 10.51
N LEU A 9 -6.17 17.57 11.59
CA LEU A 9 -7.59 17.68 11.98
C LEU A 9 -8.44 18.50 11.00
N LYS A 10 -7.86 19.49 10.32
CA LYS A 10 -8.58 20.35 9.37
C LYS A 10 -8.92 19.62 8.08
N TRP A 11 -8.05 18.69 7.65
CA TRP A 11 -8.25 17.86 6.47
C TRP A 11 -9.30 16.78 6.70
N LYS A 12 -9.37 16.19 7.91
CA LYS A 12 -10.43 15.20 8.23
C LYS A 12 -11.83 15.81 8.16
N LYS A 13 -12.04 17.05 8.61
CA LYS A 13 -13.34 17.73 8.51
C LYS A 13 -13.70 18.12 7.07
N LEU A 14 -12.75 18.61 6.28
CA LEU A 14 -12.95 18.91 4.85
C LEU A 14 -13.25 17.67 4.02
N TRP A 15 -12.58 16.55 4.32
CA TRP A 15 -12.80 15.27 3.68
C TRP A 15 -14.20 14.71 3.97
N TRP A 16 -14.67 14.87 5.20
CA TRP A 16 -15.98 14.38 5.63
C TRP A 16 -17.15 15.10 4.96
N ASN A 17 -17.03 16.40 4.74
CA ASN A 17 -18.09 17.22 4.14
C ASN A 17 -18.16 17.14 2.60
N ASN A 18 -17.13 16.62 1.92
CA ASN A 18 -17.06 16.57 0.45
C ASN A 18 -17.23 15.16 -0.17
N ARG A 19 -17.77 14.19 0.58
CA ARG A 19 -17.86 12.81 0.12
C ARG A 19 -18.73 12.61 -1.12
N GLU A 20 -19.74 13.43 -1.31
CA GLU A 20 -20.69 13.29 -2.42
C GLU A 20 -20.26 13.95 -3.74
N THR A 21 -19.24 14.83 -3.71
CA THR A 21 -18.84 15.64 -4.86
C THR A 21 -17.49 15.28 -5.47
N MET A 22 -16.80 14.25 -4.97
CA MET A 22 -15.51 13.85 -5.53
C MET A 22 -15.69 13.26 -6.93
N LYS A 23 -15.24 14.01 -7.92
CA LYS A 23 -15.15 13.49 -9.31
C LYS A 23 -14.07 12.40 -9.35
N ILE A 24 -14.46 11.23 -9.87
CA ILE A 24 -13.51 10.16 -10.15
C ILE A 24 -12.55 10.66 -11.24
N PRO A 25 -11.22 10.58 -11.05
CA PRO A 25 -10.26 11.02 -12.04
C PRO A 25 -10.37 10.17 -13.33
N SER A 26 -10.36 10.81 -14.49
CA SER A 26 -10.31 10.12 -15.77
C SER A 26 -8.86 9.88 -16.19
N VAL A 27 -8.55 8.66 -16.58
CA VAL A 27 -7.22 8.26 -17.06
C VAL A 27 -7.25 8.13 -18.58
N THR A 28 -6.27 8.70 -19.28
CA THR A 28 -6.16 8.64 -20.73
C THR A 28 -5.13 7.60 -21.17
N ILE A 29 -5.30 7.05 -22.40
CA ILE A 29 -4.35 6.11 -23.02
C ILE A 29 -2.93 6.72 -23.07
N LYS A 30 -2.86 8.02 -23.40
CA LYS A 30 -1.57 8.74 -23.48
C LYS A 30 -0.82 8.72 -22.15
N GLN A 31 -1.49 8.99 -21.04
CA GLN A 31 -0.90 8.94 -19.71
C GLN A 31 -0.42 7.53 -19.34
N LEU A 32 -1.18 6.49 -19.69
CA LEU A 32 -0.76 5.11 -19.44
C LEU A 32 0.46 4.70 -20.28
N LEU A 33 0.53 5.18 -21.53
CA LEU A 33 1.69 4.96 -22.41
C LEU A 33 2.94 5.65 -21.85
N GLU A 34 2.83 6.91 -21.44
CA GLU A 34 3.92 7.69 -20.85
C GLU A 34 4.40 7.06 -19.53
N ALA A 35 3.50 6.50 -18.73
CA ALA A 35 3.83 5.77 -17.50
C ALA A 35 4.40 4.36 -17.76
N GLY A 36 4.46 3.89 -19.01
CA GLY A 36 4.98 2.57 -19.36
C GLY A 36 4.10 1.38 -18.97
N VAL A 37 2.82 1.60 -18.68
CA VAL A 37 1.88 0.56 -18.22
C VAL A 37 1.63 -0.53 -19.27
N HIS A 38 1.87 -0.22 -20.56
CA HIS A 38 1.75 -1.17 -21.67
C HIS A 38 2.82 -2.28 -21.67
N LEU A 39 3.91 -2.12 -20.90
CA LEU A 39 5.00 -3.09 -20.83
C LEU A 39 4.67 -4.22 -19.86
N GLY A 40 4.48 -5.42 -20.39
CA GLY A 40 4.23 -6.64 -19.62
C GLY A 40 5.51 -7.41 -19.29
N HIS A 41 5.37 -8.70 -19.03
CA HIS A 41 6.49 -9.61 -18.77
C HIS A 41 7.12 -10.11 -20.08
N LYS A 42 8.33 -10.64 -19.95
CA LYS A 42 8.97 -11.39 -21.05
C LYS A 42 8.11 -12.60 -21.43
N THR A 43 8.09 -12.96 -22.72
CA THR A 43 7.22 -14.01 -23.28
C THR A 43 7.37 -15.37 -22.59
N PHE A 44 8.56 -15.72 -22.08
CA PHE A 44 8.79 -16.98 -21.37
C PHE A 44 8.40 -16.96 -19.87
N ARG A 45 8.04 -15.76 -19.32
CA ARG A 45 7.66 -15.59 -17.89
C ARG A 45 6.20 -15.19 -17.69
N TRP A 46 5.38 -15.35 -18.69
CA TRP A 46 3.99 -14.95 -18.61
C TRP A 46 3.11 -16.04 -17.99
N ASN A 47 1.93 -15.64 -17.52
CA ASN A 47 0.88 -16.55 -17.10
C ASN A 47 -0.13 -16.71 -18.27
N PRO A 48 -0.42 -17.92 -18.78
CA PRO A 48 -1.38 -18.13 -19.86
C PRO A 48 -2.77 -17.54 -19.60
N LYS A 49 -3.20 -17.43 -18.34
CA LYS A 49 -4.47 -16.82 -17.96
C LYS A 49 -4.57 -15.33 -18.31
N VAL A 50 -3.44 -14.67 -18.56
CA VAL A 50 -3.39 -13.24 -18.94
C VAL A 50 -3.51 -13.04 -20.45
N SER A 51 -3.57 -14.11 -21.25
CA SER A 51 -3.61 -14.06 -22.73
C SER A 51 -4.66 -13.07 -23.27
N LYS A 52 -5.86 -13.04 -22.68
CA LYS A 52 -6.96 -12.16 -23.08
C LYS A 52 -6.70 -10.66 -22.90
N PHE A 53 -5.70 -10.28 -22.12
CA PHE A 53 -5.31 -8.88 -21.85
C PHE A 53 -4.05 -8.47 -22.61
N ILE A 54 -3.49 -9.36 -23.43
CA ILE A 54 -2.28 -9.10 -24.20
C ILE A 54 -2.68 -8.67 -25.60
N PHE A 55 -2.22 -7.49 -26.01
CA PHE A 55 -2.37 -6.99 -27.36
C PHE A 55 -1.44 -7.70 -28.35
N GLY A 56 -0.19 -7.97 -27.93
CA GLY A 56 0.82 -8.60 -28.77
C GLY A 56 2.16 -8.75 -28.05
N SER A 57 3.21 -9.00 -28.81
CA SER A 57 4.58 -9.06 -28.26
C SER A 57 5.57 -8.31 -29.16
N LYS A 58 6.50 -7.60 -28.56
CA LYS A 58 7.61 -6.91 -29.26
C LYS A 58 8.90 -7.11 -28.46
N ASN A 59 9.97 -7.47 -29.15
CA ASN A 59 11.28 -7.72 -28.53
C ASN A 59 11.20 -8.71 -27.33
N SER A 60 10.45 -9.81 -27.50
CA SER A 60 10.23 -10.83 -26.47
C SER A 60 9.55 -10.28 -25.19
N ILE A 61 8.85 -9.16 -25.25
CA ILE A 61 8.07 -8.59 -24.16
C ILE A 61 6.62 -8.50 -24.61
N HIS A 62 5.70 -8.96 -23.78
CA HIS A 62 4.26 -8.81 -24.02
C HIS A 62 3.83 -7.35 -23.89
N ILE A 63 2.93 -6.91 -24.75
CA ILE A 63 2.30 -5.60 -24.71
C ILE A 63 0.87 -5.79 -24.21
N ILE A 64 0.52 -5.07 -23.15
CA ILE A 64 -0.80 -5.10 -22.51
C ILE A 64 -1.77 -4.22 -23.32
N ASP A 65 -2.99 -4.69 -23.49
CA ASP A 65 -4.07 -3.91 -24.11
C ASP A 65 -4.52 -2.78 -23.18
N LEU A 66 -4.22 -1.54 -23.57
CA LEU A 66 -4.56 -0.36 -22.79
C LEU A 66 -6.04 0.02 -22.88
N VAL A 67 -6.76 -0.38 -23.92
CA VAL A 67 -8.19 -0.07 -24.06
C VAL A 67 -8.96 -0.80 -22.95
N GLN A 68 -8.76 -2.11 -22.84
CA GLN A 68 -9.34 -2.92 -21.76
C GLN A 68 -8.86 -2.45 -20.37
N THR A 69 -7.58 -2.05 -20.28
CA THR A 69 -7.00 -1.57 -19.02
C THR A 69 -7.72 -0.34 -18.49
N ILE A 70 -8.07 0.64 -19.34
CA ILE A 70 -8.80 1.85 -18.92
C ILE A 70 -10.18 1.51 -18.38
N GLU A 71 -10.91 0.63 -19.05
CA GLU A 71 -12.22 0.20 -18.57
C GLU A 71 -12.14 -0.45 -17.18
N LEU A 72 -11.16 -1.33 -16.98
CA LEU A 72 -10.93 -2.00 -15.70
C LEU A 72 -10.45 -1.04 -14.60
N ILE A 73 -9.62 -0.04 -14.95
CA ILE A 73 -9.22 1.02 -14.02
C ILE A 73 -10.45 1.82 -13.57
N ASN A 74 -11.33 2.20 -14.47
CA ASN A 74 -12.55 2.93 -14.13
C ASN A 74 -13.44 2.13 -13.17
N VAL A 75 -13.60 0.83 -13.41
CA VAL A 75 -14.34 -0.06 -12.50
C VAL A 75 -13.68 -0.11 -11.12
N ALA A 76 -12.35 -0.26 -11.08
CA ALA A 76 -11.59 -0.28 -9.82
C ALA A 76 -11.74 1.04 -9.05
N LEU A 77 -11.62 2.19 -9.71
CA LEU A 77 -11.80 3.52 -9.11
C LEU A 77 -13.21 3.70 -8.54
N GLN A 78 -14.23 3.21 -9.24
CA GLN A 78 -15.61 3.23 -8.73
C GLN A 78 -15.78 2.40 -7.47
N GLN A 79 -15.16 1.20 -7.39
CA GLN A 79 -15.20 0.37 -6.20
C GLN A 79 -14.44 1.01 -5.04
N MET A 80 -13.28 1.61 -5.29
CA MET A 80 -12.53 2.36 -4.27
C MET A 80 -13.36 3.54 -3.75
N HIS A 81 -14.02 4.28 -4.63
CA HIS A 81 -14.90 5.38 -4.25
C HIS A 81 -16.06 4.91 -3.35
N LYS A 82 -16.73 3.82 -3.73
CA LYS A 82 -17.80 3.21 -2.92
C LYS A 82 -17.29 2.79 -1.53
N CYS A 83 -16.13 2.13 -1.48
CA CYS A 83 -15.52 1.69 -0.22
C CYS A 83 -15.25 2.88 0.71
N ILE A 84 -14.63 3.95 0.19
CA ILE A 84 -14.32 5.13 0.99
C ILE A 84 -15.60 5.87 1.41
N SER A 85 -16.57 5.99 0.53
CA SER A 85 -17.86 6.63 0.83
C SER A 85 -18.63 5.93 1.96
N SER A 86 -18.51 4.60 2.03
CA SER A 86 -19.08 3.81 3.14
C SER A 86 -18.26 3.84 4.44
N GLY A 87 -17.15 4.59 4.48
CA GLY A 87 -16.25 4.65 5.63
C GLY A 87 -15.29 3.48 5.75
N GLY A 88 -15.13 2.68 4.69
CA GLY A 88 -14.16 1.60 4.61
C GLY A 88 -12.73 2.10 4.49
N SER A 89 -11.78 1.18 4.60
CA SER A 89 -10.34 1.43 4.44
C SER A 89 -9.81 0.67 3.23
N ILE A 90 -8.71 1.16 2.67
CA ILE A 90 -8.02 0.53 1.54
C ILE A 90 -6.66 0.03 2.02
N LEU A 91 -6.32 -1.19 1.66
CA LEU A 91 -4.99 -1.76 1.86
C LEU A 91 -4.24 -1.78 0.53
N PHE A 92 -3.22 -0.94 0.40
CA PHE A 92 -2.34 -0.92 -0.77
C PHE A 92 -1.24 -1.98 -0.61
N VAL A 93 -1.07 -2.84 -1.61
CA VAL A 93 -0.06 -3.91 -1.60
C VAL A 93 0.88 -3.77 -2.77
N SER A 94 2.16 -3.58 -2.50
CA SER A 94 3.20 -3.55 -3.52
C SER A 94 4.52 -4.12 -3.02
N THR A 95 4.83 -5.34 -3.41
CA THR A 95 6.07 -6.02 -3.04
C THR A 95 7.22 -5.78 -4.03
N LYS A 96 6.94 -5.16 -5.19
CA LYS A 96 7.97 -4.78 -6.16
C LYS A 96 8.75 -3.56 -5.66
N LYS A 97 10.09 -3.63 -5.70
CA LYS A 97 10.97 -2.53 -5.27
C LYS A 97 10.67 -1.20 -5.99
N GLN A 98 10.33 -1.25 -7.27
CA GLN A 98 10.04 -0.07 -8.10
C GLN A 98 8.82 0.72 -7.61
N ALA A 99 7.79 0.05 -7.11
CA ALA A 99 6.54 0.68 -6.65
C ALA A 99 6.44 0.80 -5.12
N SER A 100 7.36 0.18 -4.38
CA SER A 100 7.34 0.09 -2.91
C SER A 100 7.30 1.45 -2.24
N GLU A 101 8.15 2.39 -2.69
CA GLU A 101 8.25 3.72 -2.10
C GLU A 101 7.03 4.58 -2.46
N THR A 102 6.67 4.63 -3.74
CA THR A 102 5.50 5.39 -4.22
C THR A 102 4.22 4.97 -3.51
N VAL A 103 4.02 3.65 -3.31
CA VAL A 103 2.85 3.14 -2.58
C VAL A 103 2.88 3.54 -1.11
N ARG A 104 4.07 3.54 -0.48
CA ARG A 104 4.22 3.98 0.92
C ARG A 104 3.86 5.47 1.09
N GLU A 105 4.36 6.32 0.21
CA GLU A 105 4.09 7.75 0.24
C GLU A 105 2.60 8.04 0.04
N LEU A 106 2.02 7.52 -1.03
CA LEU A 106 0.60 7.71 -1.34
C LEU A 106 -0.33 7.20 -0.23
N ALA A 107 -0.02 6.04 0.37
CA ALA A 107 -0.83 5.51 1.46
C ALA A 107 -0.71 6.37 2.73
N LYS A 108 0.47 6.92 3.03
CA LYS A 108 0.66 7.86 4.15
C LYS A 108 -0.10 9.17 3.92
N ASP A 109 -0.02 9.74 2.73
CA ASP A 109 -0.68 11.00 2.37
C ASP A 109 -2.21 10.86 2.46
N THR A 110 -2.74 9.70 2.06
CA THR A 110 -4.17 9.40 2.12
C THR A 110 -4.62 8.79 3.45
N SER A 111 -3.71 8.60 4.42
CA SER A 111 -3.99 7.94 5.71
C SER A 111 -4.60 6.55 5.54
N GLN A 112 -4.17 5.82 4.52
CA GLN A 112 -4.57 4.44 4.25
C GLN A 112 -3.47 3.45 4.64
N PHE A 113 -3.79 2.16 4.65
CA PHE A 113 -2.86 1.10 5.02
C PHE A 113 -2.05 0.62 3.82
N TYR A 114 -0.82 0.13 4.09
CA TYR A 114 0.03 -0.39 3.03
C TYR A 114 0.90 -1.56 3.48
N VAL A 115 1.25 -2.41 2.51
CA VAL A 115 2.27 -3.45 2.63
C VAL A 115 3.21 -3.31 1.44
N ASN A 116 4.43 -2.84 1.69
CA ASN A 116 5.36 -2.48 0.64
C ASN A 116 6.65 -3.32 0.59
N HIS A 117 6.82 -4.29 1.48
CA HIS A 117 7.97 -5.19 1.47
C HIS A 117 7.55 -6.63 1.25
N ARG A 118 7.20 -7.34 2.29
CA ARG A 118 6.85 -8.76 2.23
C ARG A 118 5.41 -8.98 2.62
N TRP A 119 4.65 -9.66 1.78
CA TRP A 119 3.34 -10.17 2.15
C TRP A 119 3.51 -11.36 3.10
N LEU A 120 3.02 -11.25 4.31
CA LEU A 120 3.06 -12.35 5.27
C LEU A 120 1.95 -13.35 4.97
N GLY A 121 2.25 -14.64 5.05
CA GLY A 121 1.24 -15.70 4.90
C GLY A 121 0.14 -15.53 5.96
N GLY A 122 -1.10 -15.69 5.55
CA GLY A 122 -2.25 -15.57 6.45
C GLY A 122 -2.65 -14.15 6.85
N MET A 123 -2.12 -13.11 6.18
CA MET A 123 -2.40 -11.70 6.54
C MET A 123 -3.90 -11.36 6.51
N LEU A 124 -4.67 -11.94 5.60
CA LEU A 124 -6.11 -11.79 5.53
C LEU A 124 -6.88 -12.94 6.18
N THR A 125 -6.33 -14.15 6.20
CA THR A 125 -7.01 -15.35 6.68
C THR A 125 -6.73 -15.69 8.14
N ASN A 126 -5.56 -15.30 8.67
CA ASN A 126 -5.15 -15.51 10.06
C ASN A 126 -4.79 -14.19 10.74
N TRP A 127 -5.75 -13.27 10.78
CA TRP A 127 -5.55 -11.94 11.34
C TRP A 127 -5.16 -11.95 12.81
N ASN A 128 -5.60 -12.93 13.58
CA ASN A 128 -5.26 -13.04 15.01
C ASN A 128 -3.75 -13.14 15.21
N THR A 129 -3.06 -13.98 14.45
CA THR A 129 -1.60 -14.13 14.52
C THR A 129 -0.88 -12.85 14.09
N ILE A 130 -1.35 -12.20 13.03
CA ILE A 130 -0.81 -10.92 12.56
C ILE A 130 -1.01 -9.83 13.61
N SER A 131 -2.20 -9.74 14.22
CA SER A 131 -2.51 -8.79 15.30
C SER A 131 -1.59 -8.97 16.50
N ASN A 132 -1.29 -10.22 16.89
CA ASN A 132 -0.34 -10.48 17.97
C ASN A 132 1.09 -10.02 17.62
N SER A 133 1.50 -10.20 16.37
CA SER A 133 2.79 -9.69 15.89
C SER A 133 2.84 -8.16 15.88
N ILE A 134 1.73 -7.49 15.54
CA ILE A 134 1.58 -6.02 15.63
C ILE A 134 1.68 -5.56 17.10
N LYS A 135 1.00 -6.26 18.03
CA LYS A 135 1.11 -5.95 19.46
C LYS A 135 2.56 -6.07 19.97
N ARG A 136 3.25 -7.12 19.54
CA ARG A 136 4.68 -7.31 19.85
C ARG A 136 5.54 -6.18 19.29
N TYR A 137 5.32 -5.77 18.05
CA TYR A 137 6.01 -4.62 17.45
C TYR A 137 5.78 -3.34 18.26
N LYS A 138 4.54 -3.03 18.63
CA LYS A 138 4.20 -1.84 19.44
C LYS A 138 4.87 -1.90 20.81
N LYS A 139 4.82 -3.05 21.50
CA LYS A 139 5.48 -3.26 22.79
C LYS A 139 6.99 -3.03 22.72
N LEU A 140 7.68 -3.63 21.75
CA LEU A 140 9.12 -3.42 21.54
C LEU A 140 9.44 -1.94 21.24
N SER A 141 8.59 -1.27 20.46
CA SER A 141 8.76 0.15 20.15
C SER A 141 8.59 1.05 21.37
N GLU A 142 7.68 0.71 22.28
CA GLU A 142 7.46 1.42 23.53
C GLU A 142 8.60 1.16 24.54
N GLU A 143 9.06 -0.09 24.68
CA GLU A 143 10.16 -0.46 25.54
C GLU A 143 11.45 0.26 25.13
N LEU A 144 11.79 0.28 23.84
CA LEU A 144 12.96 0.97 23.32
C LEU A 144 12.93 2.51 23.44
N LYS A 145 11.76 3.11 23.67
CA LYS A 145 11.61 4.56 23.89
C LYS A 145 11.87 4.96 25.35
N LYS A 146 11.83 4.04 26.29
CA LYS A 146 12.06 4.32 27.71
C LYS A 146 13.57 4.45 27.96
N GLU A 147 14.01 5.60 28.47
CA GLU A 147 15.43 5.92 28.68
C GLU A 147 16.11 5.09 29.80
N ASN A 148 15.35 4.53 30.74
CA ASN A 148 15.85 3.72 31.85
C ASN A 148 15.39 2.26 31.75
N ILE A 149 15.93 1.55 30.78
CA ILE A 149 15.66 0.12 30.63
C ILE A 149 16.82 -0.61 31.31
N GLY A 150 16.54 -1.41 32.34
CA GLY A 150 17.53 -2.25 33.02
C GLY A 150 18.12 -3.38 32.15
N PHE A 151 18.14 -3.20 30.84
CA PHE A 151 18.65 -4.15 29.84
C PHE A 151 20.11 -3.88 29.50
N THR A 152 20.85 -4.95 29.22
CA THR A 152 22.20 -4.87 28.69
C THR A 152 22.25 -4.30 27.28
N LYS A 153 23.36 -3.69 26.87
CA LYS A 153 23.56 -3.16 25.49
C LYS A 153 23.26 -4.21 24.41
N LYS A 154 23.61 -5.48 24.67
CA LYS A 154 23.39 -6.60 23.76
C LYS A 154 21.88 -6.88 23.57
N GLU A 155 21.11 -6.82 24.63
CA GLU A 155 19.66 -7.02 24.60
C GLU A 155 18.97 -5.88 23.86
N ILE A 156 19.35 -4.63 24.09
CA ILE A 156 18.84 -3.47 23.39
C ILE A 156 19.07 -3.60 21.87
N LEU A 157 20.28 -4.00 21.46
CA LEU A 157 20.59 -4.23 20.05
C LEU A 157 19.73 -5.35 19.43
N LYS A 158 19.51 -6.44 20.18
CA LYS A 158 18.68 -7.56 19.74
C LYS A 158 17.22 -7.13 19.57
N MET A 159 16.67 -6.41 20.55
CA MET A 159 15.31 -5.85 20.51
C MET A 159 15.15 -4.84 19.36
N GLY A 160 16.14 -3.98 19.13
CA GLY A 160 16.17 -3.06 18.02
C GLY A 160 16.11 -3.77 16.66
N THR A 161 16.96 -4.79 16.48
CA THR A 161 16.97 -5.61 15.25
C THR A 161 15.63 -6.32 15.02
N GLU A 162 15.01 -6.83 16.08
CA GLU A 162 13.71 -7.48 15.99
C GLU A 162 12.60 -6.46 15.65
N ARG A 163 12.59 -5.30 16.31
CA ARG A 163 11.67 -4.21 15.99
C ARG A 163 11.76 -3.80 14.52
N ASP A 164 12.97 -3.59 14.00
CA ASP A 164 13.20 -3.16 12.61
C ASP A 164 12.72 -4.20 11.60
N LYS A 165 12.86 -5.49 11.90
CA LYS A 165 12.30 -6.57 11.05
C LYS A 165 10.77 -6.54 11.04
N LEU A 166 10.14 -6.33 12.19
CA LEU A 166 8.69 -6.23 12.30
C LEU A 166 8.16 -4.94 11.67
N GLU A 167 8.84 -3.81 11.86
CA GLU A 167 8.49 -2.53 11.24
C GLU A 167 8.48 -2.61 9.72
N ARG A 168 9.50 -3.23 9.14
CA ARG A 168 9.61 -3.41 7.69
C ARG A 168 8.43 -4.19 7.10
N SER A 169 7.90 -5.17 7.82
CA SER A 169 6.80 -6.02 7.32
C SER A 169 5.41 -5.59 7.76
N LEU A 170 5.28 -4.96 8.94
CA LEU A 170 4.00 -4.66 9.59
C LEU A 170 3.76 -3.16 9.82
N GLY A 171 4.78 -2.31 9.61
CA GLY A 171 4.70 -0.88 9.92
C GLY A 171 3.53 -0.17 9.23
N GLY A 172 3.23 -0.52 7.97
CA GLY A 172 2.13 0.08 7.23
C GLY A 172 0.72 -0.37 7.65
N ILE A 173 0.61 -1.42 8.46
CA ILE A 173 -0.66 -1.96 8.98
C ILE A 173 -0.73 -1.91 10.51
N ALA A 174 0.23 -1.25 11.17
CA ALA A 174 0.31 -1.21 12.62
C ALA A 174 -0.94 -0.65 13.30
N ASP A 175 -1.62 0.29 12.66
CA ASP A 175 -2.83 0.94 13.19
C ASP A 175 -4.14 0.32 12.67
N MET A 176 -4.04 -0.73 11.85
CA MET A 176 -5.18 -1.45 11.33
C MET A 176 -5.83 -2.32 12.43
N LYS A 177 -7.10 -2.07 12.72
CA LYS A 177 -7.85 -2.80 13.76
C LYS A 177 -8.56 -4.05 13.21
N LYS A 178 -9.01 -3.99 11.97
CA LYS A 178 -9.75 -5.06 11.27
C LYS A 178 -9.19 -5.21 9.87
N VAL A 179 -9.37 -6.38 9.30
CA VAL A 179 -9.08 -6.62 7.87
C VAL A 179 -10.02 -5.75 7.05
N PRO A 180 -9.52 -5.02 6.00
CA PRO A 180 -10.32 -4.15 5.16
C PRO A 180 -11.33 -4.91 4.31
#